data_d042ee475afae4e329e53d70e62b88b6
#
_entry.id   d042ee475afae4e329e53d70e62b88b6
#
_cell.length_a   1.000
_cell.length_b   1.000
_cell.length_c   1.000
_cell.angle_alpha   90.00
_cell.angle_beta   90.00
_cell.angle_gamma   90.00
#
_symmetry.space_group_name_H-M   'P 1'
#
loop_
_entity.id
_entity.type
_entity.pdbx_description
1 polymer ?
#
loop_
_entity_poly.entity_id
_entity_poly.type
_entity_poly.pdbx_seq_one_letter_code
_entity_poly.pdbx_strand_id
1 'polypeptide(L)'
;MAQRAAHEGDSSIIVDLSEAAMHMYTAAIDALPFAEDKKFHKRADVVLSGMRKLRAALTDAASTGRPSPAVIVALSNVRRRYDALMEHAAAAPGSSVGQQVYSTRIQAKLSAREVENGAGVREGLLDDLEAGATPTDEEAAMIKEAISALGGVPGTEHLQHHQPEAEAEPDESAESHVNGWDEELVGGNAG
;
A
#
# COMPACT_ATOMS: atom_id res chain seq x y z
N MET A 1 -24.78 -2.53 41.72
CA MET A 1 -25.81 -2.32 40.67
C MET A 1 -25.53 -1.03 39.89
N ALA A 2 -25.31 0.10 40.54
CA ALA A 2 -25.09 1.41 39.86
C ALA A 2 -23.88 1.47 38.90
N GLN A 3 -22.73 0.88 39.28
CA GLN A 3 -21.51 0.85 38.44
C GLN A 3 -21.69 0.04 37.13
N ARG A 4 -22.54 -0.98 37.13
CA ARG A 4 -22.82 -1.80 35.96
C ARG A 4 -23.67 -1.03 34.94
N ALA A 5 -24.67 -0.27 35.43
CA ALA A 5 -25.51 0.55 34.55
C ALA A 5 -24.74 1.75 33.94
N ALA A 6 -23.80 2.34 34.69
CA ALA A 6 -22.94 3.40 34.14
C ALA A 6 -22.00 2.85 33.04
N HIS A 7 -21.43 1.68 33.23
CA HIS A 7 -20.54 1.06 32.21
C HIS A 7 -21.29 0.63 30.94
N GLU A 8 -22.54 0.17 31.05
CA GLU A 8 -23.36 -0.16 29.90
C GLU A 8 -23.77 1.10 29.11
N GLY A 9 -24.04 2.21 29.83
CA GLY A 9 -24.31 3.51 29.20
C GLY A 9 -23.11 4.07 28.42
N ASP A 10 -21.92 4.05 29.02
CA ASP A 10 -20.70 4.52 28.38
C ASP A 10 -20.34 3.68 27.12
N SER A 11 -20.53 2.37 27.21
CA SER A 11 -20.30 1.47 26.06
C SER A 11 -21.26 1.74 24.91
N SER A 12 -22.53 2.05 25.19
CA SER A 12 -23.53 2.40 24.17
C SER A 12 -23.15 3.69 23.44
N ILE A 13 -22.77 4.73 24.18
CA ILE A 13 -22.36 6.02 23.59
C ILE A 13 -21.12 5.84 22.70
N ILE A 14 -20.14 5.06 23.13
CA ILE A 14 -18.93 4.78 22.32
C ILE A 14 -19.31 4.07 21.01
N VAL A 15 -20.20 3.10 21.04
CA VAL A 15 -20.69 2.39 19.86
C VAL A 15 -21.42 3.33 18.92
N ASP A 16 -22.38 4.12 19.41
CA ASP A 16 -23.16 5.05 18.60
C ASP A 16 -22.25 6.09 17.91
N LEU A 17 -21.28 6.63 18.65
CA LEU A 17 -20.29 7.56 18.09
C LEU A 17 -19.40 6.89 17.05
N SER A 18 -19.00 5.63 17.27
CA SER A 18 -18.18 4.90 16.31
C SER A 18 -18.95 4.58 15.04
N GLU A 19 -20.23 4.25 15.13
CA GLU A 19 -21.11 4.04 13.97
C GLU A 19 -21.29 5.33 13.16
N ALA A 20 -21.55 6.45 13.81
CA ALA A 20 -21.64 7.75 13.15
C ALA A 20 -20.32 8.12 12.44
N ALA A 21 -19.18 7.92 13.10
CA ALA A 21 -17.86 8.14 12.50
C ALA A 21 -17.62 7.21 11.30
N MET A 22 -18.02 5.94 11.40
CA MET A 22 -17.87 4.98 10.30
C MET A 22 -18.74 5.34 9.09
N HIS A 23 -19.92 5.91 9.28
CA HIS A 23 -20.72 6.46 8.18
C HIS A 23 -19.97 7.58 7.45
N MET A 24 -19.37 8.51 8.20
CA MET A 24 -18.57 9.59 7.60
C MET A 24 -17.34 9.04 6.84
N TYR A 25 -16.61 8.08 7.40
CA TYR A 25 -15.47 7.49 6.73
C TYR A 25 -15.86 6.69 5.49
N THR A 26 -16.97 5.97 5.52
CA THR A 26 -17.49 5.27 4.34
C THR A 26 -17.80 6.27 3.22
N ALA A 27 -18.53 7.34 3.49
CA ALA A 27 -18.79 8.38 2.50
C ALA A 27 -17.51 9.05 1.99
N ALA A 28 -16.52 9.26 2.85
CA ALA A 28 -15.22 9.81 2.45
C ALA A 28 -14.42 8.85 1.56
N ILE A 29 -14.47 7.53 1.83
CA ILE A 29 -13.86 6.50 1.00
C ILE A 29 -14.53 6.45 -0.38
N ASP A 30 -15.86 6.46 -0.41
CA ASP A 30 -16.66 6.45 -1.65
C ASP A 30 -16.41 7.69 -2.52
N ALA A 31 -16.00 8.81 -1.90
CA ALA A 31 -15.65 10.06 -2.56
C ALA A 31 -14.15 10.19 -2.91
N LEU A 32 -13.34 9.13 -2.71
CA LEU A 32 -11.94 9.16 -3.13
C LEU A 32 -11.85 9.21 -4.66
N PRO A 33 -10.86 9.94 -5.20
CA PRO A 33 -10.58 9.89 -6.62
C PRO A 33 -10.05 8.50 -7.01
N PHE A 34 -9.95 8.24 -8.31
CA PHE A 34 -9.32 7.02 -8.80
C PHE A 34 -7.86 6.89 -8.29
N ALA A 35 -7.40 5.66 -8.18
CA ALA A 35 -6.07 5.33 -7.63
C ALA A 35 -4.90 6.03 -8.37
N GLU A 36 -5.08 6.30 -9.66
CA GLU A 36 -4.10 6.97 -10.54
C GLU A 36 -4.09 8.50 -10.38
N ASP A 37 -5.09 9.07 -9.70
CA ASP A 37 -5.16 10.52 -9.47
C ASP A 37 -4.09 10.92 -8.43
N LYS A 38 -3.30 11.95 -8.75
CA LYS A 38 -2.26 12.52 -7.88
C LYS A 38 -2.77 12.95 -6.49
N LYS A 39 -4.08 13.16 -6.33
CA LYS A 39 -4.72 13.53 -5.06
C LYS A 39 -5.17 12.33 -4.25
N PHE A 40 -5.14 11.12 -4.82
CA PHE A 40 -5.62 9.90 -4.17
C PHE A 40 -4.96 9.70 -2.81
N HIS A 41 -3.63 9.52 -2.76
CA HIS A 41 -2.91 9.26 -1.52
C HIS A 41 -3.15 10.34 -0.47
N LYS A 42 -3.06 11.61 -0.85
CA LYS A 42 -3.30 12.72 0.09
C LYS A 42 -4.69 12.66 0.74
N ARG A 43 -5.72 12.25 -0.02
CA ARG A 43 -7.08 12.12 0.52
C ARG A 43 -7.25 10.82 1.31
N ALA A 44 -6.71 9.72 0.83
CA ALA A 44 -6.72 8.44 1.52
C ALA A 44 -6.02 8.54 2.89
N ASP A 45 -4.89 9.23 2.98
CA ASP A 45 -4.14 9.41 4.23
C ASP A 45 -4.93 10.17 5.29
N VAL A 46 -5.75 11.14 4.90
CA VAL A 46 -6.64 11.85 5.84
C VAL A 46 -7.67 10.88 6.45
N VAL A 47 -8.28 10.03 5.62
CA VAL A 47 -9.25 9.03 6.05
C VAL A 47 -8.56 7.98 6.93
N LEU A 48 -7.43 7.44 6.49
CA LEU A 48 -6.64 6.46 7.24
C LEU A 48 -6.21 7.00 8.60
N SER A 49 -5.75 8.25 8.67
CA SER A 49 -5.37 8.89 9.94
C SER A 49 -6.57 8.98 10.91
N GLY A 50 -7.74 9.36 10.41
CA GLY A 50 -8.96 9.40 11.21
C GLY A 50 -9.41 8.04 11.71
N MET A 51 -9.42 7.04 10.83
CA MET A 51 -9.78 5.66 11.17
C MET A 51 -8.79 5.03 12.17
N ARG A 52 -7.49 5.37 12.09
CA ARG A 52 -6.47 4.94 13.05
C ARG A 52 -6.75 5.48 14.46
N LYS A 53 -7.13 6.75 14.58
CA LYS A 53 -7.53 7.35 15.85
C LYS A 53 -8.79 6.68 16.42
N LEU A 54 -9.79 6.40 15.58
CA LEU A 54 -10.99 5.69 16.00
C LEU A 54 -10.66 4.25 16.45
N ARG A 55 -9.80 3.54 15.71
CA ARG A 55 -9.32 2.20 16.09
C ARG A 55 -8.61 2.21 17.43
N ALA A 56 -7.74 3.19 17.69
CA ALA A 56 -7.04 3.34 18.95
C ALA A 56 -8.01 3.57 20.12
N ALA A 57 -8.97 4.47 19.96
CA ALA A 57 -9.98 4.76 20.98
C ALA A 57 -10.86 3.54 21.30
N LEU A 58 -11.26 2.77 20.28
CA LEU A 58 -12.03 1.53 20.47
C LEU A 58 -11.18 0.41 21.11
N THR A 59 -9.89 0.35 20.80
CA THR A 59 -8.96 -0.61 21.42
C THR A 59 -8.77 -0.28 22.89
N ASP A 60 -8.63 0.98 23.23
CA ASP A 60 -8.55 1.44 24.61
C ASP A 60 -9.84 1.14 25.39
N ALA A 61 -11.00 1.45 24.80
CA ALA A 61 -12.29 1.10 25.38
C ALA A 61 -12.48 -0.41 25.57
N ALA A 62 -11.96 -1.24 24.66
CA ALA A 62 -12.00 -2.70 24.75
C ALA A 62 -11.05 -3.25 25.82
N SER A 63 -9.96 -2.55 26.14
CA SER A 63 -8.96 -2.94 27.14
C SER A 63 -9.36 -2.50 28.57
N THR A 64 -10.21 -1.48 28.68
CA THR A 64 -10.63 -0.89 29.97
C THR A 64 -11.77 -1.69 30.59
N GLY A 65 -11.46 -2.74 31.31
CA GLY A 65 -12.44 -3.55 32.03
C GLY A 65 -12.99 -4.73 31.20
N ARG A 66 -14.30 -4.99 31.29
CA ARG A 66 -14.97 -6.06 30.53
C ARG A 66 -15.57 -5.44 29.25
N PRO A 67 -14.96 -5.60 28.08
CA PRO A 67 -15.47 -4.97 26.87
C PRO A 67 -16.87 -5.49 26.55
N SER A 68 -17.79 -4.61 26.16
CA SER A 68 -19.08 -5.05 25.68
C SER A 68 -18.91 -5.71 24.29
N PRO A 69 -19.70 -6.74 23.95
CA PRO A 69 -19.66 -7.35 22.61
C PRO A 69 -19.81 -6.33 21.48
N ALA A 70 -20.59 -5.26 21.70
CA ALA A 70 -20.82 -4.19 20.73
C ALA A 70 -19.52 -3.41 20.43
N VAL A 71 -18.70 -3.11 21.43
CA VAL A 71 -17.38 -2.45 21.23
C VAL A 71 -16.44 -3.35 20.40
N ILE A 72 -16.45 -4.67 20.66
CA ILE A 72 -15.64 -5.62 19.90
C ILE A 72 -16.09 -5.65 18.43
N VAL A 73 -17.40 -5.66 18.17
CA VAL A 73 -17.96 -5.60 16.81
C VAL A 73 -17.59 -4.28 16.12
N ALA A 74 -17.73 -3.15 16.81
CA ALA A 74 -17.34 -1.85 16.28
C ALA A 74 -15.84 -1.80 15.91
N LEU A 75 -14.96 -2.28 16.79
CA LEU A 75 -13.53 -2.38 16.54
C LEU A 75 -13.22 -3.28 15.32
N SER A 76 -13.89 -4.41 15.20
CA SER A 76 -13.74 -5.31 14.05
C SER A 76 -14.15 -4.64 12.74
N ASN A 77 -15.25 -3.86 12.75
CA ASN A 77 -15.72 -3.13 11.58
C ASN A 77 -14.71 -2.05 11.13
N VAL A 78 -14.18 -1.28 12.08
CA VAL A 78 -13.15 -0.27 11.80
C VAL A 78 -11.89 -0.91 11.21
N ARG A 79 -11.42 -2.02 11.81
CA ARG A 79 -10.24 -2.75 11.31
C ARG A 79 -10.43 -3.18 9.86
N ARG A 80 -11.52 -3.86 9.55
CA ARG A 80 -11.78 -4.34 8.18
C ARG A 80 -11.81 -3.22 7.14
N ARG A 81 -12.40 -2.08 7.48
CA ARG A 81 -12.43 -0.91 6.57
C ARG A 81 -11.06 -0.28 6.42
N TYR A 82 -10.32 -0.19 7.51
CA TYR A 82 -8.94 0.30 7.50
C TYR A 82 -8.05 -0.58 6.64
N ASP A 83 -8.11 -1.90 6.85
CA ASP A 83 -7.32 -2.89 6.11
C ASP A 83 -7.61 -2.81 4.60
N ALA A 84 -8.89 -2.75 4.22
CA ALA A 84 -9.30 -2.62 2.82
C ALA A 84 -8.80 -1.32 2.17
N LEU A 85 -8.83 -0.19 2.88
CA LEU A 85 -8.32 1.08 2.35
C LEU A 85 -6.79 1.08 2.26
N MET A 86 -6.09 0.47 3.24
CA MET A 86 -4.63 0.31 3.19
C MET A 86 -4.19 -0.58 2.02
N GLU A 87 -4.89 -1.68 1.79
CA GLU A 87 -4.66 -2.57 0.64
C GLU A 87 -4.84 -1.82 -0.68
N HIS A 88 -5.94 -1.10 -0.82
CA HIS A 88 -6.20 -0.28 -2.01
C HIS A 88 -5.13 0.80 -2.22
N ALA A 89 -4.70 1.47 -1.14
CA ALA A 89 -3.66 2.47 -1.20
C ALA A 89 -2.27 1.85 -1.51
N ALA A 90 -1.98 0.67 -1.00
CA ALA A 90 -0.73 -0.03 -1.27
C ALA A 90 -0.59 -0.45 -2.74
N ALA A 91 -1.70 -0.84 -3.37
CA ALA A 91 -1.73 -1.21 -4.79
C ALA A 91 -1.70 -0.01 -5.75
N ALA A 92 -2.00 1.21 -5.26
CA ALA A 92 -2.06 2.41 -6.07
C ALA A 92 -0.65 2.93 -6.43
N PRO A 93 -0.46 3.55 -7.62
CA PRO A 93 0.80 4.19 -7.99
C PRO A 93 1.22 5.26 -6.98
N GLY A 94 2.46 5.23 -6.53
CA GLY A 94 2.99 6.19 -5.54
C GLY A 94 2.70 5.84 -4.10
N SER A 95 2.31 4.59 -3.81
CA SER A 95 2.12 4.09 -2.45
C SER A 95 3.37 4.24 -1.58
N SER A 96 3.17 4.58 -0.31
CA SER A 96 4.27 4.69 0.65
C SER A 96 4.78 3.30 1.08
N VAL A 97 6.03 3.24 1.56
CA VAL A 97 6.61 2.00 2.14
C VAL A 97 5.75 1.49 3.29
N GLY A 98 5.18 2.39 4.11
CA GLY A 98 4.27 2.03 5.20
C GLY A 98 2.99 1.35 4.71
N GLN A 99 2.36 1.86 3.63
CA GLN A 99 1.19 1.23 3.03
C GLN A 99 1.52 -0.14 2.45
N GLN A 100 2.64 -0.26 1.75
CA GLN A 100 3.11 -1.51 1.15
C GLN A 100 3.39 -2.58 2.20
N VAL A 101 4.19 -2.28 3.22
CA VAL A 101 4.52 -3.26 4.27
C VAL A 101 3.30 -3.65 5.10
N TYR A 102 2.39 -2.69 5.37
CA TYR A 102 1.13 -3.01 6.05
C TYR A 102 0.34 -4.07 5.29
N SER A 103 0.04 -3.81 4.02
CA SER A 103 -0.76 -4.71 3.19
C SER A 103 -0.11 -6.09 3.08
N THR A 104 1.20 -6.15 2.82
CA THR A 104 1.97 -7.40 2.69
C THR A 104 1.93 -8.22 3.98
N ARG A 105 2.18 -7.57 5.16
CA ARG A 105 2.18 -8.31 6.43
C ARG A 105 0.80 -8.82 6.84
N ILE A 106 -0.28 -8.04 6.58
CA ILE A 106 -1.65 -8.48 6.87
C ILE A 106 -2.00 -9.71 6.04
N GLN A 107 -1.64 -9.71 4.76
CA GLN A 107 -1.85 -10.87 3.88
C GLN A 107 -1.04 -12.09 4.36
N ALA A 108 0.20 -11.88 4.77
CA ALA A 108 1.05 -12.92 5.34
C ALA A 108 0.63 -13.34 6.76
N LYS A 109 -0.36 -12.66 7.37
CA LYS A 109 -0.84 -12.87 8.74
C LYS A 109 0.24 -12.67 9.81
N LEU A 110 1.16 -11.75 9.55
CA LEU A 110 2.24 -11.39 10.46
C LEU A 110 1.91 -10.11 11.23
N SER A 111 2.33 -10.07 12.49
CA SER A 111 2.33 -8.85 13.30
C SER A 111 3.44 -7.90 12.86
N ALA A 112 3.33 -6.61 13.21
CA ALA A 112 4.38 -5.63 12.98
C ALA A 112 5.72 -6.11 13.57
N ARG A 113 5.69 -6.59 14.80
CA ARG A 113 6.88 -7.07 15.53
C ARG A 113 7.57 -8.27 14.86
N GLU A 114 6.82 -9.20 14.29
CA GLU A 114 7.40 -10.34 13.57
C GLU A 114 8.12 -9.86 12.31
N VAL A 115 7.55 -8.91 11.57
CA VAL A 115 8.20 -8.33 10.39
C VAL A 115 9.41 -7.49 10.79
N GLU A 116 9.31 -6.66 11.84
CA GLU A 116 10.44 -5.87 12.36
C GLU A 116 11.62 -6.76 12.76
N ASN A 117 11.35 -7.83 13.50
CA ASN A 117 12.37 -8.80 13.90
C ASN A 117 12.97 -9.53 12.68
N GLY A 118 12.14 -9.94 11.72
CA GLY A 118 12.60 -10.63 10.51
C GLY A 118 13.41 -9.73 9.58
N ALA A 119 13.05 -8.46 9.47
CA ALA A 119 13.76 -7.46 8.68
C ALA A 119 15.00 -6.88 9.39
N GLY A 120 15.16 -7.13 10.70
CA GLY A 120 16.28 -6.58 11.48
C GLY A 120 16.18 -5.06 11.70
N VAL A 121 14.98 -4.51 11.68
CA VAL A 121 14.74 -3.08 11.91
C VAL A 121 14.33 -2.81 13.37
N ARG A 122 14.36 -1.56 13.79
CA ARG A 122 13.99 -1.16 15.14
C ARG A 122 12.53 -1.47 15.46
N GLU A 123 12.24 -1.80 16.70
CA GLU A 123 10.87 -1.96 17.23
C GLU A 123 10.09 -0.64 17.11
N GLY A 124 8.82 -0.75 16.66
CA GLY A 124 7.92 0.37 16.45
C GLY A 124 8.11 1.09 15.12
N LEU A 125 9.06 0.69 14.27
CA LEU A 125 9.25 1.30 12.96
C LEU A 125 8.00 1.17 12.10
N LEU A 126 7.37 -0.01 12.07
CA LEU A 126 6.18 -0.23 11.24
C LEU A 126 5.01 0.63 11.70
N ASP A 127 4.82 0.79 12.99
CA ASP A 127 3.77 1.67 13.53
C ASP A 127 4.02 3.13 13.13
N ASP A 128 5.27 3.58 13.15
CA ASP A 128 5.66 4.92 12.70
C ASP A 128 5.39 5.11 11.19
N LEU A 129 5.78 4.13 10.37
CA LEU A 129 5.55 4.15 8.91
C LEU A 129 4.05 4.14 8.58
N GLU A 130 3.26 3.33 9.29
CA GLU A 130 1.79 3.33 9.17
C GLU A 130 1.19 4.66 9.62
N ALA A 131 1.85 5.37 10.55
CA ALA A 131 1.47 6.71 10.96
C ALA A 131 1.84 7.79 9.94
N GLY A 132 2.63 7.47 8.93
CA GLY A 132 3.05 8.38 7.87
C GLY A 132 4.46 8.95 8.07
N ALA A 133 5.26 8.38 8.98
CA ALA A 133 6.66 8.73 9.10
C ALA A 133 7.43 8.33 7.84
N THR A 134 8.46 9.09 7.52
CA THR A 134 9.38 8.77 6.42
C THR A 134 10.53 7.91 6.98
N PRO A 135 10.79 6.73 6.42
CA PRO A 135 11.93 5.91 6.81
C PRO A 135 13.24 6.54 6.36
N THR A 136 14.34 6.15 6.99
CA THR A 136 15.68 6.37 6.42
C THR A 136 15.85 5.49 5.18
N ASP A 137 16.84 5.80 4.35
CA ASP A 137 17.13 5.01 3.14
C ASP A 137 17.47 3.56 3.50
N GLU A 138 18.18 3.33 4.61
CA GLU A 138 18.52 2.01 5.13
C GLU A 138 17.28 1.24 5.60
N GLU A 139 16.45 1.86 6.44
CA GLU A 139 15.17 1.28 6.88
C GLU A 139 14.27 0.95 5.69
N ALA A 140 14.19 1.85 4.70
CA ALA A 140 13.40 1.64 3.50
C ALA A 140 13.89 0.45 2.68
N ALA A 141 15.22 0.27 2.56
CA ALA A 141 15.80 -0.87 1.85
C ALA A 141 15.48 -2.19 2.55
N MET A 142 15.67 -2.27 3.87
CA MET A 142 15.38 -3.46 4.67
C MET A 142 13.90 -3.85 4.62
N ILE A 143 12.99 -2.86 4.71
CA ILE A 143 11.56 -3.12 4.61
C ILE A 143 11.15 -3.57 3.20
N LYS A 144 11.71 -3.00 2.14
CA LYS A 144 11.45 -3.44 0.76
C LYS A 144 11.92 -4.87 0.52
N GLU A 145 13.06 -5.26 1.09
CA GLU A 145 13.54 -6.64 1.05
C GLU A 145 12.56 -7.59 1.76
N ALA A 146 12.07 -7.22 2.95
CA ALA A 146 11.06 -7.99 3.67
C ALA A 146 9.76 -8.11 2.87
N ILE A 147 9.27 -7.04 2.24
CA ILE A 147 8.09 -7.05 1.35
C ILE A 147 8.32 -8.06 0.21
N SER A 148 9.49 -8.02 -0.44
CA SER A 148 9.82 -8.94 -1.53
C SER A 148 9.86 -10.40 -1.06
N ALA A 149 10.47 -10.67 0.10
CA ALA A 149 10.53 -12.00 0.69
C ALA A 149 9.15 -12.57 1.06
N LEU A 150 8.20 -11.70 1.38
CA LEU A 150 6.82 -12.07 1.69
C LEU A 150 5.91 -12.21 0.45
N GLY A 151 6.45 -12.06 -0.75
CA GLY A 151 5.71 -12.24 -2.01
C GLY A 151 5.30 -10.93 -2.70
N GLY A 152 5.75 -9.79 -2.21
CA GLY A 152 5.45 -8.48 -2.79
C GLY A 152 4.14 -7.87 -2.30
N VAL A 153 3.77 -6.72 -2.87
CA VAL A 153 2.52 -6.03 -2.54
C VAL A 153 1.34 -6.73 -3.23
N PRO A 154 0.28 -7.09 -2.49
CA PRO A 154 -0.90 -7.72 -3.07
C PRO A 154 -1.51 -6.87 -4.20
N GLY A 155 -1.95 -7.50 -5.28
CA GLY A 155 -2.62 -6.83 -6.40
C GLY A 155 -1.68 -6.12 -7.38
N THR A 156 -0.36 -6.18 -7.20
CA THR A 156 0.61 -5.58 -8.12
C THR A 156 1.29 -6.60 -9.04
N GLU A 157 0.93 -7.87 -8.97
CA GLU A 157 1.56 -8.97 -9.71
C GLU A 157 1.55 -8.75 -11.23
N HIS A 158 0.50 -8.14 -11.77
CA HIS A 158 0.38 -7.84 -13.20
C HIS A 158 1.26 -6.66 -13.66
N LEU A 159 1.73 -5.80 -12.75
CA LEU A 159 2.61 -4.69 -13.09
C LEU A 159 4.08 -5.11 -13.20
N GLN A 160 4.45 -6.23 -12.59
CA GLN A 160 5.82 -6.75 -12.58
C GLN A 160 6.19 -7.48 -13.88
N HIS A 161 5.18 -7.89 -14.70
CA HIS A 161 5.41 -8.58 -15.97
C HIS A 161 5.52 -7.63 -17.17
N HIS A 162 5.39 -6.33 -16.96
CA HIS A 162 5.58 -5.32 -18.02
C HIS A 162 6.88 -4.53 -17.78
N GLN A 163 8.01 -5.23 -17.58
CA GLN A 163 9.30 -4.65 -17.92
C GLN A 163 9.37 -4.68 -19.44
N PRO A 164 9.52 -3.52 -20.11
CA PRO A 164 9.90 -3.55 -21.52
C PRO A 164 11.25 -4.30 -21.57
N GLU A 165 11.27 -5.41 -22.31
CA GLU A 165 12.53 -6.02 -22.72
C GLU A 165 13.38 -4.87 -23.26
N ALA A 166 14.55 -4.66 -22.64
CA ALA A 166 15.52 -3.71 -23.14
C ALA A 166 15.70 -4.02 -24.61
N GLU A 167 15.31 -3.09 -25.47
CA GLU A 167 15.56 -3.16 -26.89
C GLU A 167 17.04 -3.49 -27.05
N ALA A 168 17.33 -4.70 -27.52
CA ALA A 168 18.65 -5.08 -27.93
C ALA A 168 19.03 -4.12 -29.05
N GLU A 169 20.01 -3.27 -28.79
CA GLU A 169 20.59 -2.43 -29.82
C GLU A 169 21.00 -3.34 -30.99
N PRO A 170 20.65 -2.99 -32.23
CA PRO A 170 21.09 -3.76 -33.37
C PRO A 170 22.62 -3.67 -33.45
N ASP A 171 23.27 -4.82 -33.44
CA ASP A 171 24.69 -5.00 -33.65
C ASP A 171 25.12 -4.35 -34.97
N GLU A 172 25.72 -3.18 -34.88
CA GLU A 172 26.33 -2.44 -36.00
C GLU A 172 27.72 -3.00 -36.33
N SER A 173 27.82 -4.30 -36.56
CA SER A 173 29.07 -4.93 -36.99
C SER A 173 28.86 -5.91 -38.15
N ALA A 174 28.29 -5.38 -39.24
CA ALA A 174 28.35 -6.07 -40.55
C ALA A 174 28.58 -5.06 -41.67
N GLU A 175 29.63 -4.27 -41.52
CA GLU A 175 30.24 -3.62 -42.68
C GLU A 175 31.36 -4.50 -43.26
N SER A 176 31.33 -4.53 -44.53
CA SER A 176 32.38 -4.91 -45.47
C SER A 176 32.30 -6.32 -46.05
N HIS A 177 31.61 -6.40 -47.14
CA HIS A 177 32.18 -7.03 -48.35
C HIS A 177 31.48 -6.48 -49.59
N VAL A 178 32.01 -5.37 -50.06
CA VAL A 178 31.78 -4.91 -51.43
C VAL A 178 32.78 -5.64 -52.32
N ASN A 179 32.34 -6.60 -53.09
CA ASN A 179 33.06 -7.02 -54.27
C ASN A 179 32.53 -6.29 -55.47
N GLY A 180 33.44 -5.52 -56.04
CA GLY A 180 33.24 -4.87 -57.33
C GLY A 180 33.08 -5.85 -58.44
N TRP A 181 32.28 -5.47 -59.39
CA TRP A 181 32.39 -5.91 -60.76
C TRP A 181 32.26 -4.68 -61.63
N ASP A 182 33.41 -4.39 -62.29
CA ASP A 182 33.54 -3.59 -63.49
C ASP A 182 32.67 -4.12 -64.62
N GLU A 183 32.31 -3.29 -65.48
CA GLU A 183 32.36 -3.30 -66.97
C GLU A 183 31.28 -2.39 -67.50
N GLU A 184 31.69 -1.22 -67.94
CA GLU A 184 32.08 -0.93 -69.31
C GLU A 184 31.12 -1.51 -70.35
N LEU A 185 30.49 -0.67 -71.11
CA LEU A 185 30.41 -0.59 -72.54
C LEU A 185 29.35 0.44 -72.97
N VAL A 186 29.86 1.56 -73.48
CA VAL A 186 30.05 1.93 -74.88
C VAL A 186 28.77 2.06 -75.73
N GLY A 187 28.67 3.20 -76.30
CA GLY A 187 28.06 3.45 -77.57
C GLY A 187 26.71 4.11 -77.50
N GLY A 188 26.53 5.23 -77.93
CA GLY A 188 26.80 5.75 -79.24
C GLY A 188 25.57 6.42 -79.76
N ASN A 189 25.73 7.62 -80.05
CA ASN A 189 25.33 8.29 -81.25
C ASN A 189 23.90 8.82 -81.46
N ALA A 190 23.88 10.09 -81.62
CA ALA A 190 23.26 10.86 -82.68
C ALA A 190 21.71 10.93 -82.78
N GLY A 191 21.30 12.12 -82.87
CA GLY A 191 20.07 12.60 -83.35
C GLY A 191 19.72 13.96 -82.85
#